data_66c373c6649a04804696225c93dd4529
#
_entry.id   66c373c6649a04804696225c93dd4529
#
_cell.length_a   1.000
_cell.length_b   1.000
_cell.length_c   1.000
_cell.angle_alpha   90.00
_cell.angle_beta   90.00
_cell.angle_gamma   90.00
#
_symmetry.space_group_name_H-M   'P 1'
#
loop_
_entity.id
_entity.type
_entity.pdbx_description
1 polymer ?
#
loop_
_entity_poly.entity_id
_entity_poly.type
_entity_poly.pdbx_seq_one_letter_code
_entity_poly.pdbx_strand_id
1 'polypeptide(L)'
;MCGIIGYIGHQKASPILINGLLRLEYRGYDSAGISTIEKNGLSVMKDKGRVKNLYNLDGIDSLEGTIGIAHTRWATHGKPSKENAHPHLDNSNSFAVVHNGIIENYNDLKKLLLDNGYTFHSQTDTEIIPNLIHYYYSKDKQNDDKKVLHAVQKACKSLKGSYALQIISKYMPDNMIVIRKDSPLVIGKGDGENYISSDIPAILSFTKDFYLLNDNEFALLSRDNVEFYDIDLNKIDKKLTSIEWNASAADKNGFDDYMLKEIFEQPTAIRETIGSRLPENESCNFDDLKFTKEFLSKINKIYIVACGTAMHAGLSGKIAIENLCNIPVTVDIASEFRYRNPIIDKNTLCIYISQSGETADTIAALKLAKSKGATTLAVSNVIGSSITREADYSIYTHAGPEIAVASTKAYTSQVMLLIILAIYFAEILGSTPSSELTKLKKDIFNLPDKIEEALKSSEEIKNYAKNIYQEKDVFFLGRGIDYNTALEASLKLKEISYIHSEAYAAGELKHGPIALIENGISVISIITDKNLVEKTISNIQEVITRGAKTLVITSQELPSNNIDTIVKIPNTNILLSPIVAIVPLQLLSYYISKEKGLDVDKPRNLAKSVTVE
;
A
#
# COMPACT_ATOMS: atom_id res chain seq x y z
N MET A 1 4.84 -2.55 8.95
CA MET A 1 4.10 -1.43 9.56
C MET A 1 3.12 -1.92 10.60
N CYS A 2 2.71 -1.03 11.51
CA CYS A 2 1.85 -1.36 12.63
C CYS A 2 0.37 -1.16 12.30
N GLY A 3 -0.53 -1.87 13.00
CA GLY A 3 -1.96 -1.68 12.95
C GLY A 3 -2.47 -1.11 14.27
N ILE A 4 -3.30 -0.07 14.20
CA ILE A 4 -3.99 0.52 15.35
C ILE A 4 -5.49 0.27 15.22
N ILE A 5 -6.12 -0.10 16.32
CA ILE A 5 -7.57 -0.17 16.47
C ILE A 5 -7.97 0.41 17.83
N GLY A 6 -9.06 1.18 17.87
CA GLY A 6 -9.66 1.70 19.09
C GLY A 6 -11.17 1.55 19.05
N TYR A 7 -11.75 1.46 20.22
CA TYR A 7 -13.20 1.38 20.41
C TYR A 7 -13.64 2.16 21.64
N ILE A 8 -14.71 2.90 21.50
CA ILE A 8 -15.43 3.54 22.58
C ILE A 8 -16.93 3.40 22.33
N GLY A 9 -17.67 2.74 23.23
CA GLY A 9 -19.09 2.47 23.02
C GLY A 9 -19.76 1.81 24.21
N HIS A 10 -20.74 0.97 23.92
CA HIS A 10 -21.58 0.27 24.93
C HIS A 10 -21.25 -1.22 25.05
N GLN A 11 -20.47 -1.78 24.12
CA GLN A 11 -20.08 -3.19 24.13
C GLN A 11 -18.72 -3.37 24.83
N LYS A 12 -18.38 -4.60 25.22
CA LYS A 12 -17.01 -4.93 25.63
C LYS A 12 -16.03 -4.60 24.52
N ALA A 13 -15.00 -3.84 24.82
CA ALA A 13 -14.02 -3.40 23.83
C ALA A 13 -13.14 -4.57 23.34
N SER A 14 -12.76 -5.51 24.21
CA SER A 14 -11.76 -6.55 23.90
C SER A 14 -12.12 -7.40 22.67
N PRO A 15 -13.35 -7.91 22.43
CA PRO A 15 -13.67 -8.68 21.24
C PRO A 15 -13.60 -7.84 19.95
N ILE A 16 -14.06 -6.59 20.01
CA ILE A 16 -14.05 -5.65 18.88
C ILE A 16 -12.61 -5.33 18.48
N LEU A 17 -11.78 -5.02 19.48
CA LEU A 17 -10.37 -4.69 19.28
C LEU A 17 -9.59 -5.87 18.70
N ILE A 18 -9.77 -7.07 19.22
CA ILE A 18 -9.09 -8.27 18.72
C ILE A 18 -9.52 -8.58 17.28
N ASN A 19 -10.83 -8.47 16.99
CA ASN A 19 -11.34 -8.70 15.62
C ASN A 19 -10.77 -7.67 14.63
N GLY A 20 -10.70 -6.39 15.06
CA GLY A 20 -10.06 -5.33 14.27
C GLY A 20 -8.56 -5.58 14.05
N LEU A 21 -7.83 -6.05 15.08
CA LEU A 21 -6.42 -6.41 14.95
C LEU A 21 -6.19 -7.58 14.00
N LEU A 22 -7.04 -8.61 14.00
CA LEU A 22 -6.95 -9.73 13.05
C LEU A 22 -7.05 -9.24 11.60
N ARG A 23 -7.89 -8.24 11.35
CA ARG A 23 -8.04 -7.60 10.04
C ARG A 23 -6.88 -6.66 9.69
N LEU A 24 -6.09 -6.20 10.68
CA LEU A 24 -4.90 -5.37 10.50
C LEU A 24 -3.59 -6.17 10.54
N GLU A 25 -3.64 -7.48 10.77
CA GLU A 25 -2.43 -8.28 10.95
C GLU A 25 -1.50 -8.30 9.73
N TYR A 26 -2.03 -8.02 8.52
CA TYR A 26 -1.23 -7.81 7.32
C TYR A 26 -0.30 -6.59 7.39
N ARG A 27 -0.53 -5.67 8.35
CA ARG A 27 0.31 -4.48 8.59
C ARG A 27 1.45 -4.76 9.56
N GLY A 28 1.32 -5.74 10.45
CA GLY A 28 2.34 -6.11 11.42
C GLY A 28 1.92 -7.30 12.26
N TYR A 29 2.85 -8.19 12.56
CA TYR A 29 2.60 -9.46 13.23
C TYR A 29 3.72 -9.89 14.20
N ASP A 30 4.63 -8.98 14.55
CA ASP A 30 5.77 -9.27 15.44
C ASP A 30 5.39 -9.29 16.93
N SER A 31 4.40 -8.51 17.29
CA SER A 31 3.77 -8.51 18.60
C SER A 31 2.38 -7.87 18.53
N ALA A 32 1.52 -8.17 19.48
CA ALA A 32 0.20 -7.59 19.62
C ALA A 32 -0.14 -7.28 21.07
N GLY A 33 -1.06 -6.32 21.27
CA GLY A 33 -1.54 -6.01 22.60
C GLY A 33 -2.75 -5.10 22.61
N ILE A 34 -3.41 -5.07 23.77
CA ILE A 34 -4.67 -4.37 24.03
C ILE A 34 -4.59 -3.70 25.41
N SER A 35 -5.20 -2.53 25.54
CA SER A 35 -5.49 -1.89 26.82
C SER A 35 -6.92 -1.44 26.87
N THR A 36 -7.57 -1.67 28.03
CA THR A 36 -8.94 -1.24 28.30
C THR A 36 -9.01 -0.41 29.58
N ILE A 37 -10.02 0.45 29.70
CA ILE A 37 -10.34 1.16 30.93
C ILE A 37 -11.28 0.27 31.74
N GLU A 38 -10.78 -0.22 32.89
CA GLU A 38 -11.52 -1.04 33.84
C GLU A 38 -11.92 -0.21 35.07
N LYS A 39 -12.79 -0.77 35.91
CA LYS A 39 -13.24 -0.11 37.17
C LYS A 39 -12.07 0.31 38.06
N ASN A 40 -10.95 -0.44 38.02
CA ASN A 40 -9.79 -0.22 38.87
C ASN A 40 -8.61 0.49 38.16
N GLY A 41 -8.84 1.05 36.96
CA GLY A 41 -7.82 1.73 36.18
C GLY A 41 -7.57 1.08 34.83
N LEU A 42 -6.36 1.22 34.30
CA LEU A 42 -5.99 0.67 33.01
C LEU A 42 -5.53 -0.78 33.12
N SER A 43 -6.06 -1.64 32.28
CA SER A 43 -5.59 -3.02 32.09
C SER A 43 -4.82 -3.14 30.78
N VAL A 44 -3.69 -3.85 30.77
CA VAL A 44 -2.88 -4.08 29.58
C VAL A 44 -2.56 -5.55 29.42
N MET A 45 -2.88 -6.10 28.26
CA MET A 45 -2.52 -7.45 27.86
C MET A 45 -1.80 -7.43 26.53
N LYS A 46 -0.59 -7.98 26.48
CA LYS A 46 0.25 -7.95 25.28
C LYS A 46 1.23 -9.11 25.25
N ASP A 47 1.58 -9.55 24.03
CA ASP A 47 2.55 -10.63 23.84
C ASP A 47 3.30 -10.48 22.49
N LYS A 48 4.38 -11.24 22.38
CA LYS A 48 5.13 -11.41 21.14
C LYS A 48 4.37 -12.32 20.17
N GLY A 49 4.43 -12.00 18.88
CA GLY A 49 3.88 -12.81 17.79
C GLY A 49 2.51 -12.32 17.34
N ARG A 50 1.79 -13.21 16.69
CA ARG A 50 0.51 -12.90 16.01
C ARG A 50 -0.62 -12.61 17.00
N VAL A 51 -1.65 -11.93 16.52
CA VAL A 51 -2.87 -11.59 17.29
C VAL A 51 -3.52 -12.81 17.93
N LYS A 52 -3.42 -13.98 17.29
CA LYS A 52 -3.89 -15.26 17.86
C LYS A 52 -3.31 -15.56 19.25
N ASN A 53 -2.09 -15.09 19.54
CA ASN A 53 -1.47 -15.31 20.84
C ASN A 53 -2.19 -14.56 21.97
N LEU A 54 -2.86 -13.44 21.67
CA LEU A 54 -3.67 -12.72 22.67
C LEU A 54 -4.84 -13.56 23.18
N TYR A 55 -5.46 -14.39 22.33
CA TYR A 55 -6.54 -15.29 22.76
C TYR A 55 -6.10 -16.32 23.80
N ASN A 56 -4.81 -16.66 23.80
CA ASN A 56 -4.25 -17.65 24.73
C ASN A 56 -3.76 -17.01 26.04
N LEU A 57 -3.89 -15.70 26.19
CA LEU A 57 -3.52 -15.03 27.45
C LEU A 57 -4.62 -15.22 28.49
N ASP A 58 -4.23 -15.75 29.66
CA ASP A 58 -5.15 -15.89 30.78
C ASP A 58 -5.73 -14.52 31.16
N GLY A 59 -7.05 -14.43 31.21
CA GLY A 59 -7.77 -13.22 31.61
C GLY A 59 -8.18 -12.28 30.47
N ILE A 60 -7.91 -12.58 29.20
CA ILE A 60 -8.35 -11.74 28.09
C ILE A 60 -9.89 -11.59 28.03
N ASP A 61 -10.61 -12.68 28.35
CA ASP A 61 -12.07 -12.71 28.38
C ASP A 61 -12.67 -12.00 29.59
N SER A 62 -11.85 -11.70 30.62
CA SER A 62 -12.26 -11.00 31.83
C SER A 62 -12.24 -9.47 31.71
N LEU A 63 -11.75 -8.95 30.58
CA LEU A 63 -11.79 -7.52 30.31
C LEU A 63 -13.21 -7.06 30.04
N GLU A 64 -13.74 -6.22 30.93
CA GLU A 64 -15.13 -5.71 30.89
C GLU A 64 -15.23 -4.26 30.36
N GLY A 65 -14.09 -3.59 30.18
CA GLY A 65 -14.03 -2.21 29.73
C GLY A 65 -14.70 -2.00 28.37
N THR A 66 -15.44 -0.90 28.25
CA THR A 66 -16.13 -0.50 27.01
C THR A 66 -15.36 0.53 26.19
N ILE A 67 -14.19 0.92 26.69
CA ILE A 67 -13.23 1.80 26.03
C ILE A 67 -11.87 1.08 26.00
N GLY A 68 -11.26 1.04 24.83
CA GLY A 68 -9.96 0.40 24.70
C GLY A 68 -9.21 0.74 23.41
N ILE A 69 -7.92 0.49 23.46
CA ILE A 69 -6.97 0.67 22.36
C ILE A 69 -6.17 -0.60 22.16
N ALA A 70 -5.81 -0.90 20.91
CA ALA A 70 -5.05 -2.10 20.59
C ALA A 70 -4.12 -1.88 19.40
N HIS A 71 -3.10 -2.73 19.31
CA HIS A 71 -2.02 -2.57 18.36
C HIS A 71 -1.45 -3.90 17.88
N THR A 72 -1.12 -3.98 16.58
CA THR A 72 -0.20 -4.98 16.03
C THR A 72 1.06 -4.29 15.58
N ARG A 73 2.21 -4.83 15.99
CA ARG A 73 3.51 -4.18 15.78
C ARG A 73 4.28 -4.83 14.65
N TRP A 74 4.85 -3.99 13.82
CA TRP A 74 6.00 -4.25 12.97
C TRP A 74 7.22 -3.61 13.62
N ALA A 75 8.23 -4.42 14.00
CA ALA A 75 9.35 -3.94 14.78
C ALA A 75 10.30 -3.05 13.96
N THR A 76 10.38 -1.78 14.31
CA THR A 76 11.37 -0.81 13.80
C THR A 76 12.45 -0.52 14.85
N HIS A 77 12.06 -0.22 16.09
CA HIS A 77 12.93 0.06 17.22
C HIS A 77 12.74 -1.01 18.30
N GLY A 78 13.80 -1.73 18.63
CA GLY A 78 13.78 -2.84 19.60
C GLY A 78 13.21 -4.14 19.03
N LYS A 79 13.80 -5.28 19.42
CA LYS A 79 13.42 -6.62 18.94
C LYS A 79 11.98 -6.98 19.30
N PRO A 80 11.33 -7.90 18.57
CA PRO A 80 10.04 -8.44 18.97
C PRO A 80 10.10 -9.10 20.34
N SER A 81 9.40 -8.52 21.32
CA SER A 81 9.28 -9.03 22.69
C SER A 81 8.00 -8.50 23.33
N LYS A 82 7.59 -9.07 24.47
CA LYS A 82 6.44 -8.61 25.24
C LYS A 82 6.63 -7.18 25.75
N GLU A 83 7.81 -6.83 26.21
CA GLU A 83 8.14 -5.50 26.74
C GLU A 83 8.02 -4.42 25.66
N ASN A 84 8.45 -4.76 24.43
CA ASN A 84 8.42 -3.86 23.28
C ASN A 84 7.07 -3.85 22.53
N ALA A 85 6.12 -4.69 22.93
CA ALA A 85 4.76 -4.66 22.37
C ALA A 85 3.98 -3.46 22.91
N HIS A 86 3.13 -2.86 22.08
CA HIS A 86 2.16 -1.85 22.51
C HIS A 86 0.89 -2.51 23.06
N PRO A 87 0.11 -1.82 23.90
CA PRO A 87 0.26 -0.46 24.43
C PRO A 87 1.41 -0.27 25.42
N HIS A 88 1.92 0.97 25.53
CA HIS A 88 2.82 1.38 26.59
C HIS A 88 2.11 2.23 27.63
N LEU A 89 2.49 2.04 28.91
CA LEU A 89 2.00 2.82 30.03
C LEU A 89 3.07 3.82 30.49
N ASP A 90 2.64 4.90 31.13
CA ASP A 90 3.51 5.75 31.93
C ASP A 90 3.89 5.08 33.28
N ASN A 91 4.89 5.60 33.96
CA ASN A 91 5.39 5.03 35.23
C ASN A 91 4.33 4.99 36.35
N SER A 92 3.25 5.77 36.27
CA SER A 92 2.16 5.78 37.22
C SER A 92 0.93 4.95 36.81
N ASN A 93 1.00 4.27 35.67
CA ASN A 93 -0.10 3.53 35.06
C ASN A 93 -1.39 4.38 34.89
N SER A 94 -1.21 5.62 34.49
CA SER A 94 -2.30 6.59 34.34
C SER A 94 -2.71 6.85 32.92
N PHE A 95 -1.78 6.64 31.99
CA PHE A 95 -1.97 6.80 30.56
C PHE A 95 -1.52 5.54 29.83
N ALA A 96 -2.35 5.07 28.88
CA ALA A 96 -1.96 4.03 27.93
C ALA A 96 -1.96 4.60 26.52
N VAL A 97 -0.92 4.27 25.75
CA VAL A 97 -0.71 4.80 24.39
C VAL A 97 -0.38 3.67 23.42
N VAL A 98 -1.01 3.71 22.26
CA VAL A 98 -0.56 3.00 21.06
C VAL A 98 -0.09 4.01 20.02
N HIS A 99 0.94 3.63 19.26
CA HIS A 99 1.63 4.52 18.32
C HIS A 99 2.01 3.80 17.04
N ASN A 100 1.69 4.41 15.92
CA ASN A 100 2.26 4.12 14.60
C ASN A 100 3.11 5.31 14.18
N GLY A 101 4.34 5.08 13.74
CA GLY A 101 5.27 6.12 13.31
C GLY A 101 6.65 5.97 13.92
N ILE A 102 7.43 7.04 13.88
CA ILE A 102 8.78 7.14 14.46
C ILE A 102 8.94 8.49 15.12
N ILE A 103 9.39 8.50 16.38
CA ILE A 103 9.73 9.72 17.12
C ILE A 103 11.24 9.98 16.99
N GLU A 104 11.61 10.86 16.07
CA GLU A 104 13.01 11.13 15.69
C GLU A 104 13.83 11.71 16.85
N ASN A 105 13.23 12.54 17.68
CA ASN A 105 13.90 13.17 18.83
C ASN A 105 13.73 12.39 20.15
N TYR A 106 13.45 11.06 20.08
CA TYR A 106 13.17 10.26 21.27
C TYR A 106 14.32 10.26 22.26
N ASN A 107 15.59 10.31 21.81
CA ASN A 107 16.75 10.32 22.70
C ASN A 107 16.79 11.57 23.58
N ASP A 108 16.51 12.74 23.03
CA ASP A 108 16.49 14.01 23.76
C ASP A 108 15.36 14.01 24.79
N LEU A 109 14.17 13.54 24.38
CA LEU A 109 13.01 13.45 25.27
C LEU A 109 13.21 12.39 26.37
N LYS A 110 13.85 11.26 26.05
CA LYS A 110 14.21 10.24 27.03
C LYS A 110 15.15 10.79 28.08
N LYS A 111 16.17 11.57 27.69
CA LYS A 111 17.09 12.24 28.62
C LYS A 111 16.33 13.20 29.51
N LEU A 112 15.48 14.06 28.97
CA LEU A 112 14.63 14.97 29.73
C LEU A 112 13.83 14.22 30.81
N LEU A 113 13.23 13.09 30.47
CA LEU A 113 12.39 12.31 31.39
C LEU A 113 13.23 11.59 32.43
N LEU A 114 14.38 11.01 32.08
CA LEU A 114 15.33 10.42 33.05
C LEU A 114 15.81 11.45 34.10
N ASP A 115 16.14 12.67 33.66
CA ASP A 115 16.54 13.78 34.53
C ASP A 115 15.39 14.24 35.46
N ASN A 116 14.14 13.87 35.16
CA ASN A 116 12.96 14.14 36.00
C ASN A 116 12.43 12.88 36.75
N GLY A 117 13.23 11.81 36.81
CA GLY A 117 12.97 10.63 37.66
C GLY A 117 12.10 9.55 37.02
N TYR A 118 11.84 9.62 35.71
CA TYR A 118 11.15 8.56 34.98
C TYR A 118 12.08 7.40 34.64
N THR A 119 11.52 6.20 34.51
CA THR A 119 12.24 4.98 34.15
C THR A 119 11.66 4.38 32.87
N PHE A 120 12.47 3.60 32.15
CA PHE A 120 12.07 2.97 30.88
C PHE A 120 12.37 1.48 30.93
N HIS A 121 11.44 0.69 30.43
CA HIS A 121 11.49 -0.78 30.41
C HIS A 121 11.59 -1.36 29.01
N SER A 122 11.19 -0.59 27.97
CA SER A 122 11.25 -1.02 26.58
C SER A 122 12.39 -0.35 25.82
N GLN A 123 12.65 -0.89 24.63
CA GLN A 123 13.61 -0.35 23.66
C GLN A 123 12.91 0.49 22.58
N THR A 124 11.60 0.75 22.74
CA THR A 124 10.82 1.49 21.75
C THR A 124 10.93 2.99 21.96
N ASP A 125 10.81 3.74 20.90
CA ASP A 125 10.62 5.19 20.92
C ASP A 125 9.26 5.58 21.53
N THR A 126 8.28 4.70 21.49
CA THR A 126 6.90 4.95 21.94
C THR A 126 6.76 5.11 23.44
N GLU A 127 7.56 4.41 24.28
CA GLU A 127 7.42 4.46 25.74
C GLU A 127 7.66 5.86 26.32
N ILE A 128 8.34 6.75 25.57
CA ILE A 128 8.49 8.15 25.98
C ILE A 128 7.15 8.89 25.97
N ILE A 129 6.21 8.53 25.10
CA ILE A 129 4.99 9.31 24.86
C ILE A 129 4.09 9.32 26.11
N PRO A 130 3.66 8.18 26.69
CA PRO A 130 2.84 8.20 27.90
C PRO A 130 3.56 8.86 29.08
N ASN A 131 4.88 8.67 29.21
CA ASN A 131 5.68 9.32 30.26
C ASN A 131 5.77 10.85 30.04
N LEU A 132 5.89 11.32 28.80
CA LEU A 132 5.91 12.74 28.47
C LEU A 132 4.54 13.39 28.72
N ILE A 133 3.45 12.69 28.41
CA ILE A 133 2.09 13.15 28.72
C ILE A 133 1.93 13.29 30.24
N HIS A 134 2.35 12.27 31.02
CA HIS A 134 2.29 12.32 32.47
C HIS A 134 3.17 13.45 33.04
N TYR A 135 4.35 13.68 32.47
CA TYR A 135 5.23 14.77 32.87
C TYR A 135 4.55 16.14 32.71
N TYR A 136 3.91 16.41 31.60
CA TYR A 136 3.17 17.65 31.39
C TYR A 136 1.91 17.72 32.26
N TYR A 137 1.18 16.60 32.42
CA TYR A 137 0.02 16.52 33.28
C TYR A 137 0.34 16.85 34.74
N SER A 138 1.43 16.31 35.29
CA SER A 138 1.85 16.52 36.68
C SER A 138 2.32 17.96 36.93
N LYS A 139 2.88 18.62 35.94
CA LYS A 139 3.34 20.02 36.03
C LYS A 139 2.23 21.05 35.79
N ASP A 140 1.11 20.64 35.23
CA ASP A 140 0.00 21.54 34.98
C ASP A 140 -0.75 21.82 36.28
N LYS A 141 -0.85 23.10 36.64
CA LYS A 141 -1.54 23.55 37.87
C LYS A 141 -3.04 23.78 37.60
N GLN A 142 -3.48 23.79 36.36
CA GLN A 142 -4.91 23.90 36.01
C GLN A 142 -5.61 22.60 36.42
N ASN A 143 -6.74 22.71 37.04
CA ASN A 143 -7.55 21.57 37.46
C ASN A 143 -8.92 21.67 36.76
N ASP A 144 -8.92 21.64 35.45
CA ASP A 144 -10.10 21.64 34.61
C ASP A 144 -10.26 20.30 33.86
N ASP A 145 -11.45 20.10 33.29
CA ASP A 145 -11.79 18.88 32.56
C ASP A 145 -10.93 18.67 31.30
N LYS A 146 -10.20 19.71 30.85
CA LYS A 146 -9.31 19.68 29.68
C LYS A 146 -7.83 19.41 30.04
N LYS A 147 -7.51 19.25 31.33
CA LYS A 147 -6.12 19.06 31.77
C LYS A 147 -5.41 17.93 31.02
N VAL A 148 -6.09 16.80 30.81
CA VAL A 148 -5.55 15.67 30.02
C VAL A 148 -5.27 16.09 28.57
N LEU A 149 -6.21 16.79 27.95
CA LEU A 149 -6.07 17.24 26.57
C LEU A 149 -4.90 18.24 26.42
N HIS A 150 -4.74 19.16 27.39
CA HIS A 150 -3.62 20.11 27.42
C HIS A 150 -2.26 19.39 27.60
N ALA A 151 -2.22 18.35 28.44
CA ALA A 151 -1.00 17.54 28.61
C ALA A 151 -0.62 16.81 27.32
N VAL A 152 -1.57 16.20 26.64
CA VAL A 152 -1.37 15.54 25.33
C VAL A 152 -0.91 16.55 24.29
N GLN A 153 -1.54 17.73 24.20
CA GLN A 153 -1.13 18.79 23.29
C GLN A 153 0.34 19.21 23.50
N LYS A 154 0.73 19.48 24.76
CA LYS A 154 2.11 19.86 25.10
C LYS A 154 3.11 18.76 24.72
N ALA A 155 2.74 17.49 24.96
CA ALA A 155 3.55 16.36 24.54
C ALA A 155 3.70 16.32 23.02
N CYS A 156 2.62 16.40 22.25
CA CYS A 156 2.64 16.36 20.80
C CYS A 156 3.44 17.51 20.16
N LYS A 157 3.36 18.73 20.74
CA LYS A 157 4.19 19.87 20.31
C LYS A 157 5.69 19.65 20.53
N SER A 158 6.06 18.75 21.44
CA SER A 158 7.46 18.41 21.72
C SER A 158 7.99 17.27 20.85
N LEU A 159 7.10 16.48 20.19
CA LEU A 159 7.48 15.37 19.33
C LEU A 159 7.93 15.86 17.94
N LYS A 160 9.01 15.26 17.43
CA LYS A 160 9.44 15.38 16.03
C LYS A 160 9.31 14.02 15.35
N GLY A 161 8.96 14.03 14.05
CA GLY A 161 8.74 12.83 13.26
C GLY A 161 7.26 12.57 12.99
N SER A 162 6.94 11.35 12.57
CA SER A 162 5.59 10.90 12.20
C SER A 162 4.91 10.15 13.34
N TYR A 163 3.61 10.36 13.52
CA TYR A 163 2.86 9.60 14.51
C TYR A 163 1.35 9.54 14.22
N ALA A 164 0.74 8.42 14.57
CA ALA A 164 -0.68 8.26 14.83
C ALA A 164 -0.82 7.69 16.24
N LEU A 165 -1.50 8.41 17.13
CA LEU A 165 -1.61 8.07 18.54
C LEU A 165 -3.07 7.84 18.92
N GLN A 166 -3.29 6.81 19.75
CA GLN A 166 -4.50 6.68 20.56
C GLN A 166 -4.11 6.67 22.02
N ILE A 167 -4.80 7.45 22.83
CA ILE A 167 -4.49 7.67 24.23
C ILE A 167 -5.78 7.45 25.05
N ILE A 168 -5.70 6.60 26.04
CA ILE A 168 -6.70 6.44 27.10
C ILE A 168 -6.08 6.73 28.46
N SER A 169 -6.89 7.24 29.40
CA SER A 169 -6.39 7.64 30.72
C SER A 169 -7.41 7.36 31.81
N LYS A 170 -6.92 6.94 32.98
CA LYS A 170 -7.75 6.81 34.19
C LYS A 170 -8.30 8.17 34.69
N TYR A 171 -7.67 9.28 34.28
CA TYR A 171 -8.13 10.63 34.64
C TYR A 171 -9.25 11.14 33.71
N MET A 172 -9.54 10.39 32.66
CA MET A 172 -10.58 10.72 31.69
C MET A 172 -11.25 9.41 31.22
N PRO A 173 -11.97 8.72 32.13
CA PRO A 173 -12.42 7.34 31.92
C PRO A 173 -13.49 7.18 30.84
N ASP A 174 -14.20 8.26 30.47
CA ASP A 174 -15.30 8.23 29.50
C ASP A 174 -14.89 8.75 28.11
N ASN A 175 -13.60 9.02 27.91
CA ASN A 175 -13.11 9.59 26.66
C ASN A 175 -11.84 8.92 26.17
N MET A 176 -11.58 9.09 24.85
CA MET A 176 -10.36 8.73 24.19
C MET A 176 -9.84 9.94 23.40
N ILE A 177 -8.51 10.13 23.40
CA ILE A 177 -7.88 11.16 22.55
C ILE A 177 -7.15 10.45 21.43
N VAL A 178 -7.31 10.95 20.21
CA VAL A 178 -6.55 10.53 19.02
C VAL A 178 -5.95 11.73 18.33
N ILE A 179 -4.77 11.55 17.76
CA ILE A 179 -4.07 12.56 16.97
C ILE A 179 -3.20 11.88 15.91
N ARG A 180 -3.04 12.54 14.77
CA ARG A 180 -2.11 12.07 13.74
C ARG A 180 -1.20 13.18 13.22
N LYS A 181 -0.02 12.75 12.74
CA LYS A 181 0.89 13.52 11.89
C LYS A 181 1.64 12.55 10.99
N ASP A 182 1.47 12.70 9.68
CA ASP A 182 2.11 11.89 8.61
C ASP A 182 1.79 10.36 8.65
N SER A 183 1.21 9.82 9.73
CA SER A 183 0.79 8.42 9.84
C SER A 183 -0.74 8.29 9.73
N PRO A 184 -1.28 7.26 9.02
CA PRO A 184 -2.73 7.15 8.78
C PRO A 184 -3.51 6.83 10.05
N LEU A 185 -4.65 7.52 10.23
CA LEU A 185 -5.63 7.27 11.29
C LEU A 185 -6.99 7.82 10.86
N VAL A 186 -8.03 6.99 10.99
CA VAL A 186 -9.41 7.34 10.66
C VAL A 186 -10.33 7.05 11.84
N ILE A 187 -11.44 7.78 11.92
CA ILE A 187 -12.47 7.58 12.95
C ILE A 187 -13.74 7.14 12.25
N GLY A 188 -14.24 5.96 12.56
CA GLY A 188 -15.54 5.47 12.12
C GLY A 188 -16.62 5.88 13.11
N LYS A 189 -17.71 6.50 12.61
CA LYS A 189 -18.87 6.91 13.39
C LYS A 189 -19.90 5.80 13.41
N GLY A 190 -20.25 5.31 14.60
CA GLY A 190 -21.37 4.41 14.83
C GLY A 190 -22.53 5.10 15.57
N ASP A 191 -23.56 4.35 15.88
CA ASP A 191 -24.70 4.80 16.68
C ASP A 191 -24.43 4.49 18.17
N GLY A 192 -24.16 5.52 18.95
CA GLY A 192 -23.76 5.38 20.36
C GLY A 192 -22.39 4.73 20.56
N GLU A 193 -21.55 4.72 19.54
CA GLU A 193 -20.20 4.14 19.57
C GLU A 193 -19.31 4.72 18.48
N ASN A 194 -17.99 4.73 18.71
CA ASN A 194 -17.03 5.18 17.72
C ASN A 194 -15.86 4.18 17.62
N TYR A 195 -15.31 4.05 16.43
CA TYR A 195 -14.23 3.18 16.08
C TYR A 195 -13.04 3.98 15.58
N ILE A 196 -11.84 3.58 15.89
CA ILE A 196 -10.64 4.23 15.39
C ILE A 196 -9.79 3.14 14.73
N SER A 197 -9.22 3.44 13.56
CA SER A 197 -8.34 2.50 12.89
C SER A 197 -7.25 3.20 12.08
N SER A 198 -6.13 2.53 11.93
CA SER A 198 -5.09 2.93 10.99
C SER A 198 -5.42 2.56 9.55
N ASP A 199 -6.49 1.78 9.31
CA ASP A 199 -6.97 1.44 7.97
C ASP A 199 -8.48 1.19 7.96
N ILE A 200 -9.15 1.66 6.92
CA ILE A 200 -10.61 1.60 6.76
C ILE A 200 -11.16 0.16 6.75
N PRO A 201 -10.56 -0.81 6.01
CA PRO A 201 -11.07 -2.19 5.95
C PRO A 201 -11.24 -2.86 7.31
N ALA A 202 -10.47 -2.47 8.32
CA ALA A 202 -10.55 -3.08 9.65
C ALA A 202 -11.87 -2.81 10.38
N ILE A 203 -12.50 -1.65 10.12
CA ILE A 203 -13.72 -1.22 10.79
C ILE A 203 -14.92 -1.05 9.83
N LEU A 204 -14.74 -1.39 8.56
CA LEU A 204 -15.79 -1.25 7.54
C LEU A 204 -17.05 -2.11 7.81
N SER A 205 -16.89 -3.22 8.54
CA SER A 205 -18.02 -4.07 8.95
C SER A 205 -18.88 -3.44 10.07
N PHE A 206 -18.37 -2.42 10.75
CA PHE A 206 -19.07 -1.74 11.84
C PHE A 206 -19.71 -0.43 11.38
N THR A 207 -19.07 0.29 10.45
CA THR A 207 -19.60 1.55 9.92
C THR A 207 -19.05 1.84 8.53
N LYS A 208 -19.85 2.61 7.76
CA LYS A 208 -19.44 3.17 6.46
C LYS A 208 -19.14 4.68 6.54
N ASP A 209 -19.35 5.29 7.67
CA ASP A 209 -19.24 6.72 7.89
C ASP A 209 -17.98 7.07 8.67
N PHE A 210 -17.12 7.89 8.08
CA PHE A 210 -15.78 8.16 8.57
C PHE A 210 -15.48 9.65 8.68
N TYR A 211 -14.74 10.01 9.73
CA TYR A 211 -14.01 11.27 9.79
C TYR A 211 -12.54 11.05 9.43
N LEU A 212 -12.03 11.84 8.51
CA LEU A 212 -10.64 11.82 8.08
C LEU A 212 -9.86 12.94 8.78
N LEU A 213 -8.89 12.57 9.62
CA LEU A 213 -8.04 13.55 10.31
C LEU A 213 -6.95 14.06 9.34
N ASN A 214 -6.68 15.37 9.39
CA ASN A 214 -5.49 15.96 8.80
C ASN A 214 -4.32 15.92 9.79
N ASP A 215 -3.13 16.27 9.33
CA ASP A 215 -1.96 16.30 10.20
C ASP A 215 -2.11 17.36 11.29
N ASN A 216 -1.70 16.99 12.50
CA ASN A 216 -1.79 17.81 13.71
C ASN A 216 -3.23 18.14 14.17
N GLU A 217 -4.22 17.38 13.73
CA GLU A 217 -5.57 17.47 14.26
C GLU A 217 -5.79 16.44 15.38
N PHE A 218 -6.43 16.90 16.44
CA PHE A 218 -6.91 16.10 17.56
C PHE A 218 -8.38 15.75 17.41
N ALA A 219 -8.75 14.56 17.86
CA ALA A 219 -10.14 14.26 18.16
C ALA A 219 -10.27 13.79 19.63
N LEU A 220 -11.22 14.37 20.31
CA LEU A 220 -11.69 13.92 21.61
C LEU A 220 -12.99 13.15 21.41
N LEU A 221 -12.93 11.85 21.66
CA LEU A 221 -14.04 10.95 21.46
C LEU A 221 -14.70 10.61 22.80
N SER A 222 -16.01 10.71 22.83
CA SER A 222 -16.86 10.04 23.81
C SER A 222 -17.69 8.98 23.08
N ARG A 223 -18.51 8.23 23.78
CA ARG A 223 -19.40 7.24 23.19
C ARG A 223 -20.31 7.85 22.11
N ASP A 224 -20.92 9.00 22.41
CA ASP A 224 -21.96 9.61 21.57
C ASP A 224 -21.44 10.75 20.69
N ASN A 225 -20.26 11.32 21.00
CA ASN A 225 -19.75 12.53 20.36
C ASN A 225 -18.29 12.43 19.96
N VAL A 226 -17.91 13.19 18.92
CA VAL A 226 -16.52 13.40 18.49
C VAL A 226 -16.31 14.90 18.31
N GLU A 227 -15.36 15.45 19.06
CA GLU A 227 -14.95 16.85 18.94
C GLU A 227 -13.56 16.93 18.32
N PHE A 228 -13.38 17.87 17.40
CA PHE A 228 -12.11 18.04 16.68
C PHE A 228 -11.46 19.37 17.03
N TYR A 229 -10.11 19.34 17.10
CA TYR A 229 -9.29 20.48 17.45
C TYR A 229 -8.03 20.50 16.57
N ASP A 230 -7.53 21.71 16.31
CA ASP A 230 -6.18 21.88 15.75
C ASP A 230 -5.09 21.69 16.84
N ILE A 231 -3.81 21.84 16.44
CA ILE A 231 -2.67 21.68 17.36
C ILE A 231 -2.67 22.73 18.49
N ASP A 232 -3.38 23.83 18.34
CA ASP A 232 -3.52 24.89 19.34
C ASP A 232 -4.79 24.75 20.18
N LEU A 233 -5.52 23.64 19.99
CA LEU A 233 -6.80 23.31 20.64
C LEU A 233 -7.93 24.29 20.28
N ASN A 234 -7.88 24.94 19.13
CA ASN A 234 -9.04 25.60 18.58
C ASN A 234 -9.99 24.54 18.02
N LYS A 235 -11.28 24.67 18.31
CA LYS A 235 -12.31 23.73 17.82
C LYS A 235 -12.44 23.89 16.29
N ILE A 236 -12.48 22.76 15.58
CA ILE A 236 -12.68 22.70 14.13
C ILE A 236 -13.86 21.80 13.77
N ASP A 237 -14.50 22.07 12.64
CA ASP A 237 -15.57 21.24 12.13
C ASP A 237 -15.06 20.25 11.10
N LYS A 238 -15.54 19.00 11.15
CA LYS A 238 -15.22 17.93 10.22
C LYS A 238 -16.47 17.41 9.54
N LYS A 239 -16.34 17.14 8.23
CA LYS A 239 -17.41 16.50 7.46
C LYS A 239 -17.29 14.99 7.55
N LEU A 240 -18.42 14.33 7.68
CA LEU A 240 -18.54 12.88 7.58
C LEU A 240 -18.40 12.46 6.10
N THR A 241 -17.62 11.44 5.85
CA THR A 241 -17.40 10.86 4.51
C THR A 241 -17.93 9.43 4.53
N SER A 242 -18.87 9.11 3.64
CA SER A 242 -19.35 7.74 3.50
C SER A 242 -18.54 6.97 2.47
N ILE A 243 -18.22 5.71 2.77
CA ILE A 243 -17.41 4.83 1.93
C ILE A 243 -18.26 3.65 1.46
N GLU A 244 -18.40 3.49 0.15
CA GLU A 244 -19.31 2.51 -0.46
C GLU A 244 -18.75 1.07 -0.53
N TRP A 245 -17.55 0.80 -0.03
CA TRP A 245 -16.99 -0.54 -0.04
C TRP A 245 -17.86 -1.53 0.73
N ASN A 246 -18.09 -2.70 0.15
CA ASN A 246 -18.75 -3.80 0.84
C ASN A 246 -17.78 -4.54 1.75
N ALA A 247 -18.16 -4.80 3.00
CA ALA A 247 -17.37 -5.59 3.94
C ALA A 247 -17.06 -7.01 3.41
N SER A 248 -17.99 -7.61 2.65
CA SER A 248 -17.81 -8.92 2.00
C SER A 248 -16.74 -8.92 0.91
N ALA A 249 -16.39 -7.76 0.34
CA ALA A 249 -15.29 -7.67 -0.63
C ALA A 249 -13.92 -7.97 0.00
N ALA A 250 -13.80 -7.85 1.31
CA ALA A 250 -12.60 -8.17 2.08
C ALA A 250 -12.55 -9.64 2.55
N ASP A 251 -13.48 -10.51 2.15
CA ASP A 251 -13.50 -11.93 2.49
C ASP A 251 -12.80 -12.76 1.40
N LYS A 252 -12.33 -13.97 1.74
CA LYS A 252 -11.64 -14.86 0.78
C LYS A 252 -12.56 -15.47 -0.29
N ASN A 253 -13.87 -15.41 -0.13
CA ASN A 253 -14.87 -15.89 -1.10
C ASN A 253 -14.61 -17.32 -1.63
N GLY A 254 -14.15 -18.23 -0.75
CA GLY A 254 -13.89 -19.63 -1.10
C GLY A 254 -12.49 -19.93 -1.65
N PHE A 255 -11.65 -18.93 -1.85
CA PHE A 255 -10.24 -19.13 -2.19
C PHE A 255 -9.40 -19.48 -0.94
N ASP A 256 -8.33 -20.24 -1.14
CA ASP A 256 -7.42 -20.60 -0.05
C ASP A 256 -6.72 -19.38 0.54
N ASP A 257 -6.32 -18.44 -0.31
CA ASP A 257 -5.54 -17.26 0.04
C ASP A 257 -6.11 -15.99 -0.63
N TYR A 258 -5.91 -14.82 0.00
CA TYR A 258 -6.29 -13.54 -0.58
C TYR A 258 -5.57 -13.26 -1.90
N MET A 259 -4.28 -13.57 -1.98
CA MET A 259 -3.52 -13.34 -3.21
C MET A 259 -4.11 -14.09 -4.40
N LEU A 260 -4.50 -15.36 -4.23
CA LEU A 260 -5.11 -16.11 -5.31
C LEU A 260 -6.46 -15.50 -5.72
N LYS A 261 -7.31 -15.15 -4.74
CA LYS A 261 -8.56 -14.42 -5.01
C LYS A 261 -8.30 -13.16 -5.82
N GLU A 262 -7.35 -12.33 -5.39
CA GLU A 262 -7.04 -11.04 -6.01
C GLU A 262 -6.47 -11.20 -7.43
N ILE A 263 -5.75 -12.28 -7.72
CA ILE A 263 -5.34 -12.64 -9.08
C ILE A 263 -6.57 -12.96 -9.94
N PHE A 264 -7.53 -13.72 -9.43
CA PHE A 264 -8.76 -14.07 -10.15
C PHE A 264 -9.78 -12.93 -10.22
N GLU A 265 -9.69 -11.92 -9.37
CA GLU A 265 -10.52 -10.71 -9.40
C GLU A 265 -10.07 -9.68 -10.45
N GLN A 266 -8.92 -9.84 -11.09
CA GLN A 266 -8.40 -8.85 -12.04
C GLN A 266 -9.36 -8.49 -13.16
N PRO A 267 -10.14 -9.42 -13.79
CA PRO A 267 -11.14 -9.03 -14.77
C PRO A 267 -12.17 -8.04 -14.23
N THR A 268 -12.66 -8.28 -13.02
CA THR A 268 -13.62 -7.38 -12.35
C THR A 268 -12.95 -6.05 -11.98
N ALA A 269 -11.76 -6.07 -11.42
CA ALA A 269 -11.03 -4.86 -11.07
C ALA A 269 -10.76 -3.96 -12.30
N ILE A 270 -10.49 -4.57 -13.46
CA ILE A 270 -10.32 -3.82 -14.72
C ILE A 270 -11.66 -3.22 -15.18
N ARG A 271 -12.77 -3.96 -15.11
CA ARG A 271 -14.11 -3.41 -15.43
C ARG A 271 -14.44 -2.20 -14.56
N GLU A 272 -14.17 -2.29 -13.25
CA GLU A 272 -14.41 -1.19 -12.31
C GLU A 272 -13.45 0.00 -12.56
N THR A 273 -12.20 -0.26 -12.91
CA THR A 273 -11.23 0.79 -13.26
C THR A 273 -11.64 1.54 -14.53
N ILE A 274 -12.15 0.84 -15.53
CA ILE A 274 -12.71 1.45 -16.73
C ILE A 274 -13.93 2.31 -16.34
N GLY A 275 -14.92 1.70 -15.69
CA GLY A 275 -16.12 2.37 -15.19
C GLY A 275 -16.75 3.34 -16.19
N SER A 276 -17.14 4.51 -15.72
CA SER A 276 -17.70 5.60 -16.53
C SER A 276 -16.66 6.42 -17.30
N ARG A 277 -15.36 6.17 -17.11
CA ARG A 277 -14.29 6.99 -17.68
C ARG A 277 -14.10 6.81 -19.18
N LEU A 278 -14.50 5.65 -19.70
CA LEU A 278 -14.33 5.29 -21.09
C LEU A 278 -15.69 4.92 -21.71
N PRO A 279 -16.55 5.91 -22.03
CA PRO A 279 -17.80 5.62 -22.69
C PRO A 279 -17.55 5.14 -24.12
N GLU A 280 -18.39 4.22 -24.62
CA GLU A 280 -18.13 3.46 -25.86
C GLU A 280 -17.93 4.33 -27.10
N ASN A 281 -18.66 5.43 -27.23
CA ASN A 281 -18.66 6.31 -28.42
C ASN A 281 -18.35 7.78 -28.08
N GLU A 282 -17.85 8.08 -26.90
CA GLU A 282 -17.58 9.45 -26.44
C GLU A 282 -16.11 9.61 -26.04
N SER A 283 -15.72 10.85 -25.77
CA SER A 283 -14.40 11.15 -25.23
C SER A 283 -14.22 10.59 -23.82
N CYS A 284 -12.98 10.25 -23.47
CA CYS A 284 -12.66 9.88 -22.10
C CYS A 284 -13.08 10.97 -21.11
N ASN A 285 -13.64 10.56 -19.99
CA ASN A 285 -14.06 11.46 -18.93
C ASN A 285 -13.38 11.13 -17.60
N PHE A 286 -12.84 12.17 -16.97
CA PHE A 286 -12.41 12.13 -15.57
C PHE A 286 -13.11 13.30 -14.88
N ASP A 287 -14.12 13.03 -14.08
CA ASP A 287 -14.95 14.06 -13.43
C ASP A 287 -14.12 15.04 -12.58
N ASP A 288 -13.05 14.54 -11.99
CA ASP A 288 -12.14 15.29 -11.11
C ASP A 288 -10.99 15.99 -11.86
N LEU A 289 -10.77 15.69 -13.14
CA LEU A 289 -9.70 16.29 -13.94
C LEU A 289 -10.25 17.35 -14.92
N LYS A 290 -10.01 18.59 -14.64
CA LYS A 290 -10.40 19.72 -15.52
C LYS A 290 -9.21 20.22 -16.35
N PHE A 291 -8.43 19.29 -16.95
CA PHE A 291 -7.31 19.67 -17.79
C PHE A 291 -7.80 20.20 -19.13
N THR A 292 -7.27 21.36 -19.49
CA THR A 292 -7.58 22.00 -20.77
C THR A 292 -6.44 21.78 -21.77
N LYS A 293 -6.74 21.97 -23.07
CA LYS A 293 -5.71 21.92 -24.12
C LYS A 293 -4.61 22.96 -23.85
N GLU A 294 -4.97 24.15 -23.36
CA GLU A 294 -4.01 25.20 -23.02
C GLU A 294 -3.07 24.76 -21.90
N PHE A 295 -3.59 24.09 -20.87
CA PHE A 295 -2.78 23.56 -19.76
C PHE A 295 -1.83 22.46 -20.25
N LEU A 296 -2.37 21.40 -20.91
CA LEU A 296 -1.56 20.27 -21.34
C LEU A 296 -0.50 20.67 -22.39
N SER A 297 -0.79 21.63 -23.27
CA SER A 297 0.18 22.13 -24.26
C SER A 297 1.37 22.86 -23.64
N LYS A 298 1.26 23.32 -22.40
CA LYS A 298 2.37 23.94 -21.65
C LYS A 298 3.23 22.92 -20.92
N ILE A 299 2.72 21.69 -20.74
CA ILE A 299 3.49 20.61 -20.09
C ILE A 299 4.58 20.15 -21.04
N ASN A 300 5.82 20.33 -20.65
CA ASN A 300 7.00 19.96 -21.44
C ASN A 300 7.62 18.62 -21.03
N LYS A 301 7.27 18.12 -19.84
CA LYS A 301 7.68 16.80 -19.32
C LYS A 301 6.73 16.32 -18.23
N ILE A 302 6.68 15.01 -18.10
CA ILE A 302 5.95 14.33 -17.03
C ILE A 302 6.93 13.51 -16.20
N TYR A 303 6.82 13.58 -14.88
CA TYR A 303 7.41 12.59 -13.98
C TYR A 303 6.32 11.66 -13.48
N ILE A 304 6.63 10.35 -13.48
CA ILE A 304 5.83 9.34 -12.76
C ILE A 304 6.70 8.85 -11.60
N VAL A 305 6.25 9.04 -10.38
CA VAL A 305 7.05 8.80 -9.18
C VAL A 305 6.31 7.82 -8.27
N ALA A 306 6.95 6.71 -7.92
CA ALA A 306 6.35 5.66 -7.10
C ALA A 306 7.41 4.73 -6.50
N CYS A 307 6.97 3.75 -5.70
CA CYS A 307 7.79 2.67 -5.13
C CYS A 307 7.32 1.30 -5.63
N GLY A 308 8.25 0.37 -5.79
CA GLY A 308 7.98 -1.06 -6.05
C GLY A 308 7.05 -1.30 -7.24
N THR A 309 6.04 -2.13 -7.04
CA THR A 309 5.02 -2.49 -8.04
C THR A 309 4.37 -1.28 -8.71
N ALA A 310 4.08 -0.21 -7.95
CA ALA A 310 3.50 1.01 -8.49
C ALA A 310 4.47 1.74 -9.45
N MET A 311 5.78 1.68 -9.20
CA MET A 311 6.79 2.21 -10.12
C MET A 311 6.84 1.38 -11.41
N HIS A 312 6.72 0.04 -11.33
CA HIS A 312 6.62 -0.82 -12.52
C HIS A 312 5.37 -0.54 -13.35
N ALA A 313 4.22 -0.24 -12.70
CA ALA A 313 3.03 0.25 -13.41
C ALA A 313 3.31 1.58 -14.12
N GLY A 314 4.05 2.48 -13.47
CA GLY A 314 4.52 3.74 -14.04
C GLY A 314 5.38 3.56 -15.30
N LEU A 315 6.23 2.52 -15.38
CA LEU A 315 7.02 2.22 -16.57
C LEU A 315 6.13 1.88 -17.79
N SER A 316 5.04 1.15 -17.58
CA SER A 316 4.06 0.87 -18.63
C SER A 316 3.26 2.12 -19.01
N GLY A 317 2.85 2.92 -18.02
CA GLY A 317 2.20 4.21 -18.22
C GLY A 317 3.05 5.22 -19.00
N LYS A 318 4.36 5.23 -18.75
CA LYS A 318 5.32 6.03 -19.53
C LYS A 318 5.18 5.74 -21.03
N ILE A 319 5.24 4.46 -21.41
CA ILE A 319 5.17 4.06 -22.82
C ILE A 319 3.85 4.51 -23.44
N ALA A 320 2.73 4.38 -22.71
CA ALA A 320 1.42 4.83 -23.20
C ALA A 320 1.38 6.35 -23.42
N ILE A 321 1.85 7.13 -22.44
CA ILE A 321 1.84 8.61 -22.54
C ILE A 321 2.78 9.10 -23.64
N GLU A 322 4.01 8.57 -23.71
CA GLU A 322 4.97 8.96 -24.75
C GLU A 322 4.45 8.66 -26.14
N ASN A 323 3.85 7.47 -26.35
CA ASN A 323 3.33 7.07 -27.67
C ASN A 323 2.10 7.86 -28.09
N LEU A 324 1.17 8.11 -27.17
CA LEU A 324 -0.11 8.76 -27.51
C LEU A 324 -0.05 10.28 -27.45
N CYS A 325 0.79 10.85 -26.57
CA CYS A 325 0.79 12.29 -26.31
C CYS A 325 2.03 13.02 -26.86
N ASN A 326 3.10 12.31 -27.21
CA ASN A 326 4.41 12.87 -27.59
C ASN A 326 5.00 13.80 -26.51
N ILE A 327 4.72 13.53 -25.23
CA ILE A 327 5.29 14.24 -24.08
C ILE A 327 6.33 13.32 -23.42
N PRO A 328 7.59 13.76 -23.22
CA PRO A 328 8.61 12.94 -22.59
C PRO A 328 8.25 12.64 -21.12
N VAL A 329 8.42 11.37 -20.73
CA VAL A 329 8.09 10.87 -19.39
C VAL A 329 9.33 10.27 -18.72
N THR A 330 9.58 10.68 -17.49
CA THR A 330 10.60 10.06 -16.63
C THR A 330 9.91 9.33 -15.50
N VAL A 331 10.18 8.03 -15.37
CA VAL A 331 9.75 7.25 -14.19
C VAL A 331 10.89 7.24 -13.18
N ASP A 332 10.56 7.46 -11.91
CA ASP A 332 11.54 7.55 -10.85
C ASP A 332 11.07 6.84 -9.57
N ILE A 333 12.04 6.35 -8.79
CA ILE A 333 11.79 5.77 -7.47
C ILE A 333 11.61 6.91 -6.47
N ALA A 334 10.54 6.88 -5.69
CA ALA A 334 10.17 8.00 -4.82
C ALA A 334 11.23 8.34 -3.76
N SER A 335 11.88 7.33 -3.16
CA SER A 335 12.97 7.53 -2.20
C SER A 335 14.14 8.30 -2.83
N GLU A 336 14.51 7.99 -4.08
CA GLU A 336 15.63 8.61 -4.79
C GLU A 336 15.27 10.00 -5.38
N PHE A 337 14.04 10.14 -5.86
CA PHE A 337 13.54 11.39 -6.43
C PHE A 337 13.76 12.60 -5.51
N ARG A 338 13.58 12.42 -4.22
CA ARG A 338 13.73 13.47 -3.21
C ARG A 338 15.15 14.01 -3.12
N TYR A 339 16.15 13.12 -3.19
CA TYR A 339 17.54 13.46 -2.87
C TYR A 339 18.38 13.85 -4.09
N ARG A 340 17.97 13.45 -5.30
CA ARG A 340 18.69 13.80 -6.52
C ARG A 340 18.43 15.21 -7.06
N ASN A 341 17.65 16.03 -6.33
CA ASN A 341 17.27 17.38 -6.75
C ASN A 341 16.67 17.45 -8.17
N PRO A 342 15.46 16.89 -8.38
CA PRO A 342 14.86 16.77 -9.71
C PRO A 342 14.62 18.15 -10.34
N ILE A 343 14.81 18.22 -11.66
CA ILE A 343 14.57 19.45 -12.44
C ILE A 343 13.06 19.58 -12.66
N ILE A 344 12.42 20.46 -11.92
CA ILE A 344 10.98 20.67 -11.88
C ILE A 344 10.69 22.16 -11.99
N ASP A 345 9.67 22.50 -12.75
CA ASP A 345 9.13 23.83 -12.92
C ASP A 345 7.59 23.79 -13.08
N LYS A 346 6.98 24.95 -13.26
CA LYS A 346 5.52 25.11 -13.44
C LYS A 346 4.95 24.44 -14.70
N ASN A 347 5.79 24.03 -15.64
CA ASN A 347 5.41 23.32 -16.86
C ASN A 347 5.65 21.80 -16.72
N THR A 348 5.89 21.33 -15.51
CA THR A 348 6.07 19.92 -15.19
C THR A 348 4.80 19.36 -14.56
N LEU A 349 4.30 18.24 -15.06
CA LEU A 349 3.27 17.42 -14.41
C LEU A 349 3.94 16.25 -13.68
N CYS A 350 3.69 16.11 -12.39
CA CYS A 350 4.19 14.99 -11.60
C CYS A 350 3.02 14.07 -11.21
N ILE A 351 3.05 12.82 -11.66
CA ILE A 351 2.05 11.77 -11.37
C ILE A 351 2.64 10.87 -10.28
N TYR A 352 1.93 10.72 -9.18
CA TYR A 352 2.33 9.91 -8.03
C TYR A 352 1.41 8.70 -7.89
N ILE A 353 1.98 7.49 -7.87
CA ILE A 353 1.20 6.25 -7.80
C ILE A 353 1.43 5.57 -6.46
N SER A 354 0.34 5.32 -5.73
CA SER A 354 0.37 4.57 -4.48
C SER A 354 -0.96 3.84 -4.27
N GLN A 355 -0.93 2.51 -4.17
CA GLN A 355 -2.14 1.70 -3.96
C GLN A 355 -2.87 2.15 -2.67
N SER A 356 -2.16 2.25 -1.55
CA SER A 356 -2.71 2.69 -0.26
C SER A 356 -2.89 4.20 -0.15
N GLY A 357 -2.11 4.96 -0.95
CA GLY A 357 -2.01 6.41 -0.81
C GLY A 357 -1.32 6.89 0.47
N GLU A 358 -0.63 5.98 1.19
CA GLU A 358 0.02 6.25 2.47
C GLU A 358 1.54 5.96 2.46
N THR A 359 2.14 5.77 1.28
CA THR A 359 3.58 5.49 1.15
C THR A 359 4.39 6.75 1.46
N ALA A 360 5.18 6.72 2.54
CA ALA A 360 5.90 7.89 3.07
C ALA A 360 6.78 8.57 2.02
N ASP A 361 7.65 7.81 1.35
CA ASP A 361 8.53 8.35 0.30
C ASP A 361 7.74 9.01 -0.84
N THR A 362 6.62 8.39 -1.26
CA THR A 362 5.81 8.92 -2.35
C THR A 362 5.12 10.23 -1.97
N ILE A 363 4.61 10.32 -0.74
CA ILE A 363 4.00 11.56 -0.20
C ILE A 363 5.06 12.66 -0.08
N ALA A 364 6.23 12.34 0.42
CA ALA A 364 7.30 13.31 0.59
C ALA A 364 7.87 13.80 -0.76
N ALA A 365 7.96 12.91 -1.76
CA ALA A 365 8.32 13.29 -3.13
C ALA A 365 7.27 14.22 -3.76
N LEU A 366 5.97 13.98 -3.50
CA LEU A 366 4.88 14.86 -3.93
C LEU A 366 5.01 16.26 -3.30
N LYS A 367 5.18 16.34 -1.98
CA LYS A 367 5.35 17.61 -1.26
C LYS A 367 6.56 18.40 -1.81
N LEU A 368 7.66 17.72 -2.13
CA LEU A 368 8.82 18.35 -2.77
C LEU A 368 8.48 18.95 -4.14
N ALA A 369 7.84 18.20 -5.03
CA ALA A 369 7.50 18.68 -6.36
C ALA A 369 6.53 19.88 -6.31
N LYS A 370 5.53 19.80 -5.44
CA LYS A 370 4.57 20.87 -5.19
C LYS A 370 5.27 22.15 -4.70
N SER A 371 6.23 22.03 -3.78
CA SER A 371 7.03 23.16 -3.30
C SER A 371 7.88 23.81 -4.39
N LYS A 372 8.22 23.08 -5.46
CA LYS A 372 8.94 23.57 -6.64
C LYS A 372 8.01 24.10 -7.75
N GLY A 373 6.69 24.11 -7.52
CA GLY A 373 5.70 24.66 -8.42
C GLY A 373 5.20 23.74 -9.53
N ALA A 374 5.49 22.42 -9.47
CA ALA A 374 4.90 21.44 -10.39
C ALA A 374 3.41 21.24 -10.09
N THR A 375 2.64 20.89 -11.12
CA THR A 375 1.29 20.35 -10.93
C THR A 375 1.40 18.88 -10.51
N THR A 376 0.64 18.49 -9.49
CA THR A 376 0.68 17.15 -8.91
C THR A 376 -0.63 16.40 -9.11
N LEU A 377 -0.54 15.14 -9.57
CA LEU A 377 -1.66 14.23 -9.76
C LEU A 377 -1.40 12.94 -8.97
N ALA A 378 -2.29 12.60 -8.05
CA ALA A 378 -2.24 11.33 -7.33
C ALA A 378 -3.08 10.26 -8.02
N VAL A 379 -2.53 9.05 -8.12
CA VAL A 379 -3.20 7.81 -8.53
C VAL A 379 -3.25 6.87 -7.34
N SER A 380 -4.43 6.61 -6.79
CA SER A 380 -4.58 5.77 -5.60
C SER A 380 -5.78 4.83 -5.73
N ASN A 381 -5.84 3.79 -4.88
CA ASN A 381 -7.03 2.96 -4.74
C ASN A 381 -7.89 3.39 -3.54
N VAL A 382 -7.30 4.08 -2.57
CA VAL A 382 -7.98 4.46 -1.32
C VAL A 382 -8.43 5.92 -1.40
N ILE A 383 -9.75 6.11 -1.39
CA ILE A 383 -10.38 7.44 -1.39
C ILE A 383 -10.04 8.16 -0.10
N GLY A 384 -9.65 9.44 -0.21
CA GLY A 384 -9.32 10.28 0.93
C GLY A 384 -8.00 9.93 1.63
N SER A 385 -7.14 9.11 1.02
CA SER A 385 -5.81 8.83 1.51
C SER A 385 -4.91 10.07 1.57
N SER A 386 -3.80 10.00 2.30
CA SER A 386 -2.91 11.14 2.53
C SER A 386 -2.39 11.74 1.22
N ILE A 387 -1.97 10.91 0.27
CA ILE A 387 -1.47 11.39 -1.03
C ILE A 387 -2.54 12.13 -1.84
N THR A 388 -3.81 11.67 -1.78
CA THR A 388 -4.91 12.27 -2.54
C THR A 388 -5.38 13.60 -1.95
N ARG A 389 -5.20 13.80 -0.65
CA ARG A 389 -5.46 15.09 0.01
C ARG A 389 -4.35 16.12 -0.21
N GLU A 390 -3.13 15.65 -0.42
CA GLU A 390 -1.96 16.49 -0.62
C GLU A 390 -1.81 16.96 -2.08
N ALA A 391 -2.19 16.12 -3.05
CA ALA A 391 -2.08 16.40 -4.48
C ALA A 391 -3.05 17.50 -4.94
N ASP A 392 -2.73 18.19 -6.04
CA ASP A 392 -3.62 19.15 -6.67
C ASP A 392 -4.81 18.48 -7.36
N TYR A 393 -4.59 17.26 -7.89
CA TYR A 393 -5.59 16.41 -8.53
C TYR A 393 -5.45 14.97 -8.07
N SER A 394 -6.55 14.22 -8.07
CA SER A 394 -6.55 12.81 -7.66
C SER A 394 -7.47 11.98 -8.54
N ILE A 395 -7.02 10.78 -8.91
CA ILE A 395 -7.82 9.77 -9.61
C ILE A 395 -7.68 8.42 -8.91
N TYR A 396 -8.73 7.59 -8.98
CA TYR A 396 -8.79 6.34 -8.23
C TYR A 396 -8.89 5.14 -9.15
N THR A 397 -8.23 4.04 -8.79
CA THR A 397 -8.25 2.79 -9.58
C THR A 397 -9.56 2.03 -9.45
N HIS A 398 -10.29 2.18 -8.34
CA HIS A 398 -11.50 1.43 -8.02
C HIS A 398 -11.33 -0.10 -8.07
N ALA A 399 -10.12 -0.60 -7.78
CA ALA A 399 -9.81 -2.03 -7.80
C ALA A 399 -10.46 -2.83 -6.64
N GLY A 400 -11.18 -2.17 -5.75
CA GLY A 400 -11.65 -2.75 -4.49
C GLY A 400 -10.52 -2.98 -3.49
N PRO A 401 -10.80 -3.56 -2.31
CA PRO A 401 -9.78 -3.83 -1.31
C PRO A 401 -8.80 -4.90 -1.79
N GLU A 402 -7.50 -4.66 -1.59
CA GLU A 402 -6.41 -5.60 -1.83
C GLU A 402 -5.71 -5.87 -0.51
N ILE A 403 -5.81 -7.11 0.00
CA ILE A 403 -5.41 -7.51 1.34
C ILE A 403 -4.04 -8.19 1.36
N ALA A 404 -3.74 -9.04 0.36
CA ALA A 404 -2.44 -9.69 0.24
C ALA A 404 -1.33 -8.63 0.18
N VAL A 405 -0.22 -8.87 0.89
CA VAL A 405 0.89 -7.91 0.98
C VAL A 405 1.48 -7.65 -0.41
N ALA A 406 1.74 -8.68 -1.18
CA ALA A 406 2.21 -8.54 -2.57
C ALA A 406 1.04 -8.09 -3.48
N SER A 407 1.21 -6.98 -4.16
CA SER A 407 0.19 -6.41 -5.05
C SER A 407 0.01 -7.24 -6.33
N THR A 408 -1.24 -7.43 -6.75
CA THR A 408 -1.63 -8.14 -7.97
C THR A 408 -2.63 -7.32 -8.80
N LYS A 409 -3.91 -7.28 -8.39
CA LYS A 409 -4.94 -6.53 -9.10
C LYS A 409 -4.71 -5.01 -9.06
N ALA A 410 -4.07 -4.50 -8.02
CA ALA A 410 -3.73 -3.07 -7.97
C ALA A 410 -2.73 -2.70 -9.07
N TYR A 411 -1.74 -3.56 -9.39
CA TYR A 411 -0.81 -3.34 -10.50
C TYR A 411 -1.56 -3.20 -11.83
N THR A 412 -2.38 -4.19 -12.18
CA THR A 412 -3.11 -4.19 -13.46
C THR A 412 -4.08 -3.03 -13.57
N SER A 413 -4.75 -2.66 -12.47
CA SER A 413 -5.63 -1.49 -12.40
C SER A 413 -4.86 -0.17 -12.54
N GLN A 414 -3.67 -0.05 -11.95
CA GLN A 414 -2.81 1.13 -12.11
C GLN A 414 -2.34 1.28 -13.56
N VAL A 415 -1.88 0.19 -14.20
CA VAL A 415 -1.49 0.21 -15.62
C VAL A 415 -2.68 0.64 -16.49
N MET A 416 -3.87 0.05 -16.25
CA MET A 416 -5.08 0.40 -16.99
C MET A 416 -5.44 1.87 -16.84
N LEU A 417 -5.45 2.39 -15.60
CA LEU A 417 -5.80 3.78 -15.34
C LEU A 417 -4.83 4.77 -16.01
N LEU A 418 -3.53 4.44 -16.05
CA LEU A 418 -2.53 5.25 -16.74
C LEU A 418 -2.70 5.23 -18.25
N ILE A 419 -3.14 4.11 -18.84
CA ILE A 419 -3.47 4.04 -20.26
C ILE A 419 -4.71 4.89 -20.59
N ILE A 420 -5.77 4.81 -19.77
CA ILE A 420 -6.97 5.66 -19.92
C ILE A 420 -6.59 7.14 -19.78
N LEU A 421 -5.71 7.49 -18.84
CA LEU A 421 -5.20 8.85 -18.67
C LEU A 421 -4.42 9.32 -19.91
N ALA A 422 -3.62 8.44 -20.51
CA ALA A 422 -2.89 8.76 -21.74
C ALA A 422 -3.85 8.99 -22.93
N ILE A 423 -4.94 8.21 -23.04
CA ILE A 423 -5.99 8.44 -24.03
C ILE A 423 -6.67 9.80 -23.80
N TYR A 424 -7.03 10.10 -22.54
CA TYR A 424 -7.64 11.38 -22.16
C TYR A 424 -6.75 12.57 -22.55
N PHE A 425 -5.45 12.51 -22.27
CA PHE A 425 -4.50 13.56 -22.67
C PHE A 425 -4.40 13.65 -24.19
N ALA A 426 -4.32 12.52 -24.91
CA ALA A 426 -4.22 12.49 -26.35
C ALA A 426 -5.45 13.08 -27.04
N GLU A 427 -6.65 12.84 -26.53
CA GLU A 427 -7.89 13.45 -27.04
C GLU A 427 -7.91 14.96 -26.87
N ILE A 428 -7.52 15.47 -25.69
CA ILE A 428 -7.47 16.91 -25.42
C ILE A 428 -6.43 17.61 -26.33
N LEU A 429 -5.25 17.00 -26.47
CA LEU A 429 -4.17 17.54 -27.28
C LEU A 429 -4.44 17.41 -28.77
N GLY A 430 -5.18 16.38 -29.20
CA GLY A 430 -5.31 15.99 -30.59
C GLY A 430 -4.01 15.41 -31.16
N SER A 431 -3.21 14.75 -30.32
CA SER A 431 -1.88 14.23 -30.66
C SER A 431 -1.91 12.88 -31.36
N THR A 432 -2.98 12.12 -31.21
CA THR A 432 -3.19 10.79 -31.83
C THR A 432 -4.48 10.81 -32.67
N PRO A 433 -4.50 10.17 -33.87
CA PRO A 433 -5.72 10.08 -34.69
C PRO A 433 -6.87 9.43 -33.93
N SER A 434 -8.09 10.00 -34.07
CA SER A 434 -9.28 9.48 -33.36
C SER A 434 -9.59 8.02 -33.70
N SER A 435 -9.31 7.58 -34.96
CA SER A 435 -9.50 6.17 -35.35
C SER A 435 -8.60 5.21 -34.58
N GLU A 436 -7.39 5.61 -34.25
CA GLU A 436 -6.45 4.81 -33.44
C GLU A 436 -6.90 4.73 -31.99
N LEU A 437 -7.33 5.87 -31.41
CA LEU A 437 -7.88 5.92 -30.06
C LEU A 437 -9.15 5.08 -29.94
N THR A 438 -10.05 5.14 -30.93
CA THR A 438 -11.27 4.32 -30.96
C THR A 438 -10.94 2.82 -30.98
N LYS A 439 -9.93 2.42 -31.76
CA LYS A 439 -9.48 1.02 -31.78
C LYS A 439 -8.91 0.60 -30.42
N LEU A 440 -8.08 1.43 -29.81
CA LEU A 440 -7.52 1.14 -28.47
C LEU A 440 -8.63 1.04 -27.41
N LYS A 441 -9.62 1.95 -27.43
CA LYS A 441 -10.79 1.87 -26.53
C LYS A 441 -11.53 0.55 -26.67
N LYS A 442 -11.77 0.09 -27.91
CA LYS A 442 -12.40 -1.22 -28.17
C LYS A 442 -11.56 -2.38 -27.61
N ASP A 443 -10.24 -2.32 -27.77
CA ASP A 443 -9.35 -3.34 -27.22
C ASP A 443 -9.38 -3.34 -25.69
N ILE A 444 -9.55 -2.18 -25.04
CA ILE A 444 -9.71 -2.04 -23.58
C ILE A 444 -11.01 -2.70 -23.11
N PHE A 445 -12.15 -2.51 -23.80
CA PHE A 445 -13.42 -3.17 -23.42
C PHE A 445 -13.34 -4.69 -23.48
N ASN A 446 -12.55 -5.25 -24.39
CA ASN A 446 -12.35 -6.69 -24.53
C ASN A 446 -11.28 -7.25 -23.58
N LEU A 447 -10.58 -6.40 -22.83
CA LEU A 447 -9.44 -6.81 -21.99
C LEU A 447 -9.82 -7.72 -20.82
N PRO A 448 -10.93 -7.50 -20.11
CA PRO A 448 -11.36 -8.41 -19.04
C PRO A 448 -11.50 -9.87 -19.50
N ASP A 449 -12.08 -10.10 -20.68
CA ASP A 449 -12.25 -11.44 -21.22
C ASP A 449 -10.90 -12.09 -21.58
N LYS A 450 -9.93 -11.29 -22.05
CA LYS A 450 -8.56 -11.76 -22.29
C LYS A 450 -7.83 -12.12 -21.01
N ILE A 451 -8.07 -11.39 -19.93
CA ILE A 451 -7.53 -11.74 -18.61
C ILE A 451 -8.15 -13.06 -18.12
N GLU A 452 -9.47 -13.24 -18.29
CA GLU A 452 -10.16 -14.51 -17.98
C GLU A 452 -9.59 -15.68 -18.78
N GLU A 453 -9.25 -15.46 -20.05
CA GLU A 453 -8.58 -16.46 -20.88
C GLU A 453 -7.16 -16.76 -20.39
N ALA A 454 -6.37 -15.76 -20.03
CA ALA A 454 -5.03 -15.94 -19.50
C ALA A 454 -5.04 -16.70 -18.16
N LEU A 455 -6.06 -16.51 -17.31
CA LEU A 455 -6.26 -17.26 -16.06
C LEU A 455 -6.44 -18.78 -16.27
N LYS A 456 -6.89 -19.21 -17.47
CA LYS A 456 -7.03 -20.64 -17.80
C LYS A 456 -5.68 -21.38 -17.84
N SER A 457 -4.56 -20.67 -17.96
CA SER A 457 -3.21 -21.24 -17.85
C SER A 457 -2.84 -21.69 -16.43
N SER A 458 -3.72 -21.46 -15.45
CA SER A 458 -3.46 -21.69 -14.02
C SER A 458 -2.93 -23.10 -13.71
N GLU A 459 -3.53 -24.16 -14.28
CA GLU A 459 -3.09 -25.53 -14.01
C GLU A 459 -1.75 -25.86 -14.70
N GLU A 460 -1.52 -25.34 -15.90
CA GLU A 460 -0.23 -25.48 -16.61
C GLU A 460 0.89 -24.81 -15.82
N ILE A 461 0.66 -23.58 -15.35
CA ILE A 461 1.61 -22.83 -14.52
C ILE A 461 1.86 -23.52 -13.17
N LYS A 462 0.82 -24.07 -12.54
CA LYS A 462 0.94 -24.85 -11.30
C LYS A 462 1.84 -26.07 -11.48
N ASN A 463 1.70 -26.79 -12.59
CA ASN A 463 2.53 -27.94 -12.89
C ASN A 463 3.99 -27.52 -13.19
N TYR A 464 4.22 -26.40 -13.87
CA TYR A 464 5.54 -25.85 -14.07
C TYR A 464 6.20 -25.42 -12.74
N ALA A 465 5.45 -24.78 -11.84
CA ALA A 465 5.93 -24.36 -10.54
C ALA A 465 6.55 -25.49 -9.71
N LYS A 466 5.98 -26.72 -9.78
CA LYS A 466 6.50 -27.92 -9.11
C LYS A 466 7.91 -28.31 -9.57
N ASN A 467 8.32 -27.89 -10.76
CA ASN A 467 9.63 -28.23 -11.30
C ASN A 467 10.72 -27.23 -10.86
N ILE A 468 10.32 -25.99 -10.48
CA ILE A 468 11.27 -24.91 -10.20
C ILE A 468 11.19 -24.33 -8.78
N TYR A 469 10.29 -24.81 -7.91
CA TYR A 469 10.10 -24.22 -6.58
C TYR A 469 11.33 -24.32 -5.67
N GLN A 470 12.28 -25.22 -5.93
CA GLN A 470 13.53 -25.39 -5.19
C GLN A 470 14.70 -24.58 -5.75
N GLU A 471 14.52 -23.93 -6.90
CA GLU A 471 15.55 -23.07 -7.47
C GLU A 471 15.93 -21.96 -6.49
N LYS A 472 17.19 -21.53 -6.56
CA LYS A 472 17.72 -20.42 -5.75
C LYS A 472 17.67 -19.11 -6.51
N ASP A 473 17.90 -19.19 -7.83
CA ASP A 473 17.99 -18.07 -8.73
C ASP A 473 17.11 -18.30 -9.95
N VAL A 474 16.38 -17.26 -10.36
CA VAL A 474 15.54 -17.27 -11.58
C VAL A 474 15.72 -15.95 -12.32
N PHE A 475 15.95 -16.02 -13.62
CA PHE A 475 16.08 -14.85 -14.46
C PHE A 475 14.82 -14.60 -15.28
N PHE A 476 14.46 -13.31 -15.41
CA PHE A 476 13.37 -12.87 -16.26
C PHE A 476 13.91 -12.03 -17.42
N LEU A 477 13.43 -12.29 -18.63
CA LEU A 477 13.85 -11.57 -19.84
C LEU A 477 12.66 -10.97 -20.56
N GLY A 478 12.81 -9.73 -21.03
CA GLY A 478 11.86 -9.07 -21.89
C GLY A 478 12.52 -8.00 -22.76
N ARG A 479 11.84 -7.55 -23.81
CA ARG A 479 12.24 -6.38 -24.61
C ARG A 479 11.12 -5.37 -24.70
N GLY A 480 11.48 -4.07 -24.73
CA GLY A 480 10.47 -3.01 -24.79
C GLY A 480 9.51 -3.11 -23.60
N ILE A 481 8.21 -3.11 -23.89
CA ILE A 481 7.18 -3.18 -22.84
C ILE A 481 7.21 -4.50 -22.05
N ASP A 482 7.66 -5.60 -22.66
CA ASP A 482 7.78 -6.90 -22.02
C ASP A 482 8.86 -6.89 -20.90
N TYR A 483 9.87 -6.02 -21.00
CA TYR A 483 10.84 -5.83 -19.93
C TYR A 483 10.21 -5.23 -18.67
N ASN A 484 9.26 -4.30 -18.83
CA ASN A 484 8.53 -3.75 -17.68
C ASN A 484 7.72 -4.84 -16.95
N THR A 485 7.12 -5.76 -17.72
CA THR A 485 6.41 -6.92 -17.17
C THR A 485 7.37 -7.89 -16.47
N ALA A 486 8.56 -8.10 -17.04
CA ALA A 486 9.60 -8.95 -16.44
C ALA A 486 10.08 -8.40 -15.09
N LEU A 487 10.25 -7.07 -14.96
CA LEU A 487 10.59 -6.41 -13.69
C LEU A 487 9.55 -6.70 -12.60
N GLU A 488 8.25 -6.56 -12.94
CA GLU A 488 7.18 -6.83 -11.99
C GLU A 488 7.08 -8.32 -11.63
N ALA A 489 7.22 -9.22 -12.60
CA ALA A 489 7.23 -10.66 -12.37
C ALA A 489 8.36 -11.10 -11.43
N SER A 490 9.57 -10.59 -11.66
CA SER A 490 10.72 -10.81 -10.80
C SER A 490 10.47 -10.30 -9.37
N LEU A 491 9.88 -9.12 -9.22
CA LEU A 491 9.52 -8.59 -7.90
C LEU A 491 8.53 -9.52 -7.19
N LYS A 492 7.45 -9.95 -7.85
CA LYS A 492 6.45 -10.87 -7.26
C LYS A 492 7.08 -12.18 -6.80
N LEU A 493 7.95 -12.78 -7.62
CA LEU A 493 8.60 -14.02 -7.27
C LEU A 493 9.46 -13.86 -5.99
N LYS A 494 10.32 -12.84 -5.93
CA LYS A 494 11.19 -12.64 -4.75
C LYS A 494 10.43 -12.29 -3.48
N GLU A 495 9.34 -11.54 -3.58
CA GLU A 495 8.54 -11.10 -2.42
C GLU A 495 7.92 -12.27 -1.67
N ILE A 496 7.35 -13.25 -2.37
CA ILE A 496 6.54 -14.29 -1.73
C ILE A 496 7.21 -15.67 -1.69
N SER A 497 8.14 -15.97 -2.61
CA SER A 497 8.82 -17.26 -2.65
C SER A 497 10.22 -17.24 -2.01
N TYR A 498 10.78 -16.05 -1.82
CA TYR A 498 12.14 -15.80 -1.34
C TYR A 498 13.24 -16.39 -2.26
N ILE A 499 12.88 -16.71 -3.50
CA ILE A 499 13.84 -17.04 -4.56
C ILE A 499 14.48 -15.73 -5.03
N HIS A 500 15.80 -15.70 -5.09
CA HIS A 500 16.47 -14.58 -5.72
C HIS A 500 16.11 -14.54 -7.21
N SER A 501 15.66 -13.41 -7.69
CA SER A 501 15.32 -13.25 -9.10
C SER A 501 15.67 -11.86 -9.61
N GLU A 502 16.12 -11.82 -10.87
CA GLU A 502 16.44 -10.57 -11.54
C GLU A 502 15.78 -10.52 -12.92
N ALA A 503 15.41 -9.32 -13.34
CA ALA A 503 14.88 -9.09 -14.67
C ALA A 503 15.85 -8.23 -15.49
N TYR A 504 16.12 -8.66 -16.72
CA TYR A 504 16.98 -7.95 -17.65
C TYR A 504 16.26 -7.61 -18.94
N ALA A 505 16.56 -6.45 -19.48
CA ALA A 505 16.31 -6.22 -20.90
C ALA A 505 17.10 -7.26 -21.68
N ALA A 506 16.42 -8.11 -22.48
CA ALA A 506 17.04 -9.31 -23.06
C ALA A 506 18.30 -8.99 -23.88
N GLY A 507 18.41 -7.81 -24.49
CA GLY A 507 19.60 -7.35 -25.19
C GLY A 507 20.79 -7.06 -24.28
N GLU A 508 20.55 -6.66 -23.03
CA GLU A 508 21.59 -6.32 -22.06
C GLU A 508 22.24 -7.57 -21.43
N LEU A 509 21.62 -8.74 -21.57
CA LEU A 509 22.15 -9.97 -20.99
C LEU A 509 23.61 -10.22 -21.38
N LYS A 510 24.00 -9.92 -22.64
CA LYS A 510 25.36 -10.09 -23.17
C LYS A 510 26.40 -9.15 -22.53
N HIS A 511 25.96 -8.06 -21.90
CA HIS A 511 26.83 -7.02 -21.36
C HIS A 511 27.26 -7.28 -19.91
N GLY A 512 27.15 -8.55 -19.46
CA GLY A 512 27.59 -8.98 -18.13
C GLY A 512 26.75 -10.12 -17.56
N PRO A 513 25.42 -9.95 -17.40
CA PRO A 513 24.57 -10.90 -16.68
C PRO A 513 24.56 -12.32 -17.24
N ILE A 514 24.88 -12.51 -18.53
CA ILE A 514 24.97 -13.84 -19.17
C ILE A 514 26.03 -14.74 -18.49
N ALA A 515 26.99 -14.15 -17.77
CA ALA A 515 27.98 -14.88 -16.99
C ALA A 515 27.35 -15.69 -15.84
N LEU A 516 26.12 -15.34 -15.42
CA LEU A 516 25.36 -16.03 -14.38
C LEU A 516 24.54 -17.22 -14.91
N ILE A 517 24.48 -17.39 -16.23
CA ILE A 517 23.70 -18.47 -16.84
C ILE A 517 24.51 -19.76 -16.81
N GLU A 518 24.10 -20.69 -15.97
CA GLU A 518 24.65 -22.00 -15.78
C GLU A 518 23.70 -23.10 -16.24
N ASN A 519 24.21 -24.34 -16.38
CA ASN A 519 23.38 -25.47 -16.73
C ASN A 519 22.28 -25.73 -15.71
N GLY A 520 21.03 -25.77 -16.18
CA GLY A 520 19.87 -26.04 -15.37
C GLY A 520 19.21 -24.81 -14.72
N ILE A 521 19.80 -23.61 -14.82
CA ILE A 521 19.20 -22.39 -14.29
C ILE A 521 17.90 -22.03 -15.03
N SER A 522 16.91 -21.54 -14.32
CA SER A 522 15.61 -21.19 -14.90
C SER A 522 15.60 -19.76 -15.46
N VAL A 523 15.23 -19.64 -16.74
CA VAL A 523 15.06 -18.37 -17.44
C VAL A 523 13.64 -18.27 -17.99
N ILE A 524 12.91 -17.25 -17.53
CA ILE A 524 11.53 -16.96 -17.90
C ILE A 524 11.51 -15.75 -18.84
N SER A 525 11.00 -15.93 -20.04
CA SER A 525 10.98 -14.87 -21.06
C SER A 525 9.56 -14.48 -21.43
N ILE A 526 9.35 -13.20 -21.74
CA ILE A 526 8.07 -12.63 -22.14
C ILE A 526 8.20 -12.12 -23.57
N ILE A 527 7.25 -12.53 -24.45
CA ILE A 527 7.23 -12.13 -25.87
C ILE A 527 5.79 -11.78 -26.26
N THR A 528 5.45 -10.50 -26.25
CA THR A 528 4.13 -10.02 -26.70
C THR A 528 4.20 -9.10 -27.92
N ASP A 529 5.33 -8.42 -28.13
CA ASP A 529 5.52 -7.56 -29.30
C ASP A 529 5.97 -8.38 -30.52
N LYS A 530 5.09 -8.44 -31.54
CA LYS A 530 5.36 -9.13 -32.81
C LYS A 530 6.63 -8.64 -33.51
N ASN A 531 7.01 -7.38 -33.35
CA ASN A 531 8.17 -6.79 -33.99
C ASN A 531 9.49 -7.17 -33.31
N LEU A 532 9.42 -7.71 -32.09
CA LEU A 532 10.59 -8.09 -31.28
C LEU A 532 10.77 -9.60 -31.12
N VAL A 533 9.89 -10.43 -31.69
CA VAL A 533 9.93 -11.90 -31.60
C VAL A 533 11.31 -12.45 -31.95
N GLU A 534 11.79 -12.20 -33.17
CA GLU A 534 13.07 -12.75 -33.65
C GLU A 534 14.26 -12.32 -32.76
N LYS A 535 14.26 -11.05 -32.34
CA LYS A 535 15.33 -10.51 -31.49
C LYS A 535 15.31 -11.14 -30.09
N THR A 536 14.14 -11.35 -29.53
CA THR A 536 14.00 -11.96 -28.18
C THR A 536 14.34 -13.45 -28.24
N ILE A 537 13.88 -14.15 -29.29
CA ILE A 537 14.26 -15.56 -29.53
C ILE A 537 15.76 -15.73 -29.65
N SER A 538 16.46 -14.83 -30.38
CA SER A 538 17.92 -14.86 -30.45
C SER A 538 18.58 -14.80 -29.07
N ASN A 539 18.06 -13.96 -28.16
CA ASN A 539 18.59 -13.92 -26.79
C ASN A 539 18.23 -15.17 -25.96
N ILE A 540 17.07 -15.76 -26.18
CA ILE A 540 16.69 -17.03 -25.56
C ILE A 540 17.63 -18.17 -26.01
N GLN A 541 17.99 -18.21 -27.29
CA GLN A 541 18.97 -19.19 -27.79
C GLN A 541 20.36 -19.07 -27.13
N GLU A 542 20.75 -17.85 -26.78
CA GLU A 542 22.02 -17.62 -26.06
C GLU A 542 22.03 -18.27 -24.67
N VAL A 543 20.91 -18.26 -23.95
CA VAL A 543 20.79 -18.91 -22.63
C VAL A 543 20.57 -20.41 -22.76
N ILE A 544 19.81 -20.88 -23.76
CA ILE A 544 19.65 -22.32 -24.07
C ILE A 544 20.98 -22.96 -24.37
N THR A 545 21.82 -22.30 -25.16
CA THR A 545 23.18 -22.80 -25.51
C THR A 545 24.07 -23.00 -24.29
N ARG A 546 23.76 -22.34 -23.17
CA ARG A 546 24.45 -22.47 -21.88
C ARG A 546 23.78 -23.45 -20.92
N GLY A 547 22.72 -24.13 -21.37
CA GLY A 547 21.99 -25.15 -20.61
C GLY A 547 20.91 -24.61 -19.70
N ALA A 548 20.44 -23.37 -19.89
CA ALA A 548 19.31 -22.85 -19.15
C ALA A 548 18.02 -23.61 -19.46
N LYS A 549 17.17 -23.80 -18.46
CA LYS A 549 15.78 -24.25 -18.61
C LYS A 549 14.89 -23.03 -18.91
N THR A 550 14.06 -23.12 -19.92
CA THR A 550 13.33 -21.98 -20.45
C THR A 550 11.82 -22.10 -20.36
N LEU A 551 11.18 -21.06 -19.84
CA LEU A 551 9.74 -20.82 -19.94
C LEU A 551 9.52 -19.56 -20.76
N VAL A 552 8.62 -19.61 -21.76
CA VAL A 552 8.23 -18.45 -22.53
C VAL A 552 6.73 -18.19 -22.39
N ILE A 553 6.39 -17.01 -21.91
CA ILE A 553 5.03 -16.49 -21.90
C ILE A 553 4.84 -15.65 -23.17
N THR A 554 3.88 -16.01 -24.03
CA THR A 554 3.78 -15.36 -25.34
C THR A 554 2.36 -15.29 -25.88
N SER A 555 2.03 -14.18 -26.55
CA SER A 555 0.85 -14.03 -27.40
C SER A 555 1.16 -14.23 -28.89
N GLN A 556 2.42 -14.55 -29.23
CA GLN A 556 2.89 -14.64 -30.61
C GLN A 556 3.16 -16.10 -31.01
N GLU A 557 3.06 -16.39 -32.31
CA GLU A 557 3.58 -17.64 -32.84
C GLU A 557 5.11 -17.58 -32.85
N LEU A 558 5.71 -18.61 -32.27
CA LEU A 558 7.16 -18.70 -32.17
C LEU A 558 7.70 -19.66 -33.24
N PRO A 559 8.88 -19.39 -33.84
CA PRO A 559 9.55 -20.37 -34.69
C PRO A 559 9.89 -21.62 -33.87
N SER A 560 10.01 -22.76 -34.54
CA SER A 560 10.43 -24.02 -33.89
C SER A 560 11.82 -23.87 -33.29
N ASN A 561 11.92 -23.82 -31.98
CA ASN A 561 13.13 -23.64 -31.19
C ASN A 561 13.14 -24.62 -30.02
N ASN A 562 14.33 -24.89 -29.45
CA ASN A 562 14.49 -25.77 -28.28
C ASN A 562 14.07 -25.08 -26.97
N ILE A 563 12.86 -24.50 -26.94
CA ILE A 563 12.25 -23.91 -25.72
C ILE A 563 11.57 -25.05 -24.97
N ASP A 564 11.86 -25.17 -23.67
CA ASP A 564 11.34 -26.29 -22.86
C ASP A 564 9.85 -26.17 -22.60
N THR A 565 9.37 -24.96 -22.29
CA THR A 565 7.93 -24.71 -22.01
C THR A 565 7.46 -23.41 -22.62
N ILE A 566 6.31 -23.44 -23.28
CA ILE A 566 5.66 -22.26 -23.86
C ILE A 566 4.24 -22.16 -23.32
N VAL A 567 3.91 -21.08 -22.65
CA VAL A 567 2.56 -20.77 -22.19
C VAL A 567 1.97 -19.69 -23.09
N LYS A 568 0.90 -20.01 -23.77
CA LYS A 568 0.20 -19.10 -24.66
C LYS A 568 -0.77 -18.22 -23.86
N ILE A 569 -0.77 -16.93 -24.18
CA ILE A 569 -1.73 -15.94 -23.69
C ILE A 569 -2.45 -15.26 -24.87
N PRO A 570 -3.65 -14.72 -24.67
CA PRO A 570 -4.37 -14.04 -25.75
C PRO A 570 -3.64 -12.78 -26.22
N ASN A 571 -3.67 -12.58 -27.55
CA ASN A 571 -3.10 -11.40 -28.17
C ASN A 571 -3.97 -10.17 -27.92
N THR A 572 -3.36 -9.02 -27.68
CA THR A 572 -4.03 -7.74 -27.46
C THR A 572 -3.23 -6.58 -28.05
N ASN A 573 -3.73 -5.35 -27.91
CA ASN A 573 -2.93 -4.16 -28.21
C ASN A 573 -1.66 -4.15 -27.37
N ILE A 574 -0.55 -3.73 -27.95
CA ILE A 574 0.76 -3.80 -27.27
C ILE A 574 0.79 -3.00 -25.96
N LEU A 575 0.10 -1.88 -25.87
CA LEU A 575 0.00 -1.09 -24.64
C LEU A 575 -0.74 -1.82 -23.50
N LEU A 576 -1.61 -2.78 -23.86
CA LEU A 576 -2.40 -3.58 -22.92
C LEU A 576 -1.71 -4.89 -22.54
N SER A 577 -0.68 -5.30 -23.29
CA SER A 577 -0.02 -6.59 -23.10
C SER A 577 0.55 -6.82 -21.71
N PRO A 578 1.08 -5.81 -20.96
CA PRO A 578 1.55 -6.02 -19.59
C PRO A 578 0.46 -6.55 -18.64
N ILE A 579 -0.79 -6.12 -18.86
CA ILE A 579 -1.94 -6.52 -18.01
C ILE A 579 -2.27 -8.00 -18.21
N VAL A 580 -2.17 -8.51 -19.44
CA VAL A 580 -2.45 -9.91 -19.75
C VAL A 580 -1.26 -10.81 -19.43
N ALA A 581 -0.05 -10.37 -19.76
CA ALA A 581 1.17 -11.18 -19.60
C ALA A 581 1.59 -11.36 -18.13
N ILE A 582 1.23 -10.44 -17.24
CA ILE A 582 1.57 -10.58 -15.82
C ILE A 582 0.75 -11.69 -15.12
N VAL A 583 -0.44 -12.01 -15.60
CA VAL A 583 -1.35 -12.96 -14.96
C VAL A 583 -0.73 -14.34 -14.73
N PRO A 584 -0.20 -15.06 -15.74
CA PRO A 584 0.46 -16.35 -15.52
C PRO A 584 1.72 -16.22 -14.64
N LEU A 585 2.39 -15.07 -14.62
CA LEU A 585 3.58 -14.84 -13.80
C LEU A 585 3.25 -14.58 -12.33
N GLN A 586 2.13 -13.94 -12.03
CA GLN A 586 1.58 -13.85 -10.67
C GLN A 586 1.16 -15.24 -10.16
N LEU A 587 0.47 -16.04 -10.99
CA LEU A 587 0.12 -17.42 -10.68
C LEU A 587 1.37 -18.27 -10.43
N LEU A 588 2.41 -18.11 -11.23
CA LEU A 588 3.68 -18.83 -11.05
C LEU A 588 4.30 -18.52 -9.68
N SER A 589 4.41 -17.25 -9.35
CA SER A 589 4.95 -16.82 -8.05
C SER A 589 4.12 -17.37 -6.88
N TYR A 590 2.79 -17.34 -7.00
CA TYR A 590 1.86 -17.91 -6.03
C TYR A 590 2.10 -19.42 -5.86
N TYR A 591 2.08 -20.21 -6.94
CA TYR A 591 2.21 -21.68 -6.84
C TYR A 591 3.59 -22.10 -6.35
N ILE A 592 4.68 -21.45 -6.79
CA ILE A 592 6.01 -21.72 -6.25
C ILE A 592 6.02 -21.53 -4.72
N SER A 593 5.39 -20.47 -4.23
CA SER A 593 5.35 -20.19 -2.79
C SER A 593 4.51 -21.20 -2.02
N LYS A 594 3.40 -21.68 -2.60
CA LYS A 594 2.57 -22.74 -2.02
C LYS A 594 3.31 -24.07 -1.97
N GLU A 595 4.05 -24.46 -3.03
CA GLU A 595 4.89 -25.67 -3.04
C GLU A 595 6.01 -25.61 -1.97
N LYS A 596 6.48 -24.42 -1.64
CA LYS A 596 7.44 -24.19 -0.53
C LYS A 596 6.78 -24.14 0.85
N GLY A 597 5.44 -24.20 0.94
CA GLY A 597 4.69 -24.11 2.20
C GLY A 597 4.72 -22.72 2.84
N LEU A 598 4.88 -21.66 2.05
CA LEU A 598 4.99 -20.28 2.53
C LEU A 598 3.61 -19.59 2.63
N ASP A 599 3.53 -18.61 3.51
CA ASP A 599 2.36 -17.74 3.65
C ASP A 599 2.43 -16.65 2.56
N VAL A 600 1.61 -16.79 1.52
CA VAL A 600 1.60 -15.89 0.35
C VAL A 600 0.91 -14.55 0.63
N ASP A 601 -0.01 -14.52 1.60
CA ASP A 601 -0.73 -13.30 1.96
C ASP A 601 0.10 -12.39 2.88
N LYS A 602 0.96 -13.01 3.72
CA LYS A 602 1.78 -12.31 4.71
C LYS A 602 3.24 -12.79 4.64
N PRO A 603 3.96 -12.50 3.55
CA PRO A 603 5.35 -12.89 3.40
C PRO A 603 6.22 -12.22 4.47
N ARG A 604 7.28 -12.93 4.89
CA ARG A 604 8.19 -12.42 5.93
C ARG A 604 8.84 -11.09 5.51
N ASN A 605 9.08 -10.23 6.48
CA ASN A 605 9.79 -8.95 6.31
C ASN A 605 9.16 -7.97 5.31
N LEU A 606 7.89 -8.15 4.96
CA LEU A 606 7.15 -7.24 4.10
C LEU A 606 5.87 -6.74 4.78
N ALA A 607 5.47 -5.54 4.41
CA ALA A 607 4.23 -4.94 4.83
C ALA A 607 3.50 -4.35 3.60
N LYS A 608 2.15 -4.39 3.60
CA LYS A 608 1.32 -3.94 2.47
C LYS A 608 1.58 -2.48 2.07
N SER A 609 1.91 -1.62 3.03
CA SER A 609 2.15 -0.20 2.78
C SER A 609 3.25 0.30 3.72
N VAL A 610 4.25 1.01 3.21
CA VAL A 610 5.40 1.55 3.95
C VAL A 610 5.11 3.01 4.26
N THR A 611 4.76 3.31 5.53
CA THR A 611 4.38 4.66 6.00
C THR A 611 5.46 5.34 6.86
N VAL A 612 6.64 4.76 6.91
CA VAL A 612 7.83 5.32 7.58
C VAL A 612 9.00 5.27 6.62
N GLU A 613 9.94 6.18 6.77
CA GLU A 613 11.20 6.21 6.03
C GLU A 613 12.27 5.35 6.70
#